data_5a94d6e844d2a4a4ab22b41e4e34834d
#
_entry.id   5a94d6e844d2a4a4ab22b41e4e34834d
#
_cell.length_a   1.000
_cell.length_b   1.000
_cell.length_c   1.000
_cell.angle_alpha   90.00
_cell.angle_beta   90.00
_cell.angle_gamma   90.00
#
_symmetry.space_group_name_H-M   'P 1'
#
loop_
_entity.id
_entity.type
_entity.pdbx_description
1 polymer ?
#
loop_
_entity_poly.entity_id
_entity_poly.type
_entity_poly.pdbx_seq_one_letter_code
_entity_poly.pdbx_strand_id
1 'polypeptide(L)'
;YFYEYGIDVDQDYEKAFELYSLGVDEGFPRSLFSTAYFLQNGYGVIQDLEEAFLRYEEAAALGHNDAICALGECYEYGQGTRQDYQRALHYYEKAAYEGNSLAKYKLGRFYDLGYGCNENYQKAFHWYQEAAKDGLEVAITAMATCYEFGRGIEKDSQKALEYYLKAANMGYMNAQFCLGYFYEMHSEYPESEKNSFYW
;
A
#
# COMPACT_ATOMS: atom_id res chain seq x y z
N TYR A 1 18.59 -5.62 -9.67
CA TYR A 1 18.48 -4.24 -9.14
C TYR A 1 19.03 -3.22 -10.14
N PHE A 2 20.32 -3.25 -10.54
CA PHE A 2 20.91 -2.25 -11.44
C PHE A 2 20.17 -2.17 -12.79
N TYR A 3 19.88 -3.29 -13.42
CA TYR A 3 19.12 -3.36 -14.67
C TYR A 3 17.63 -3.03 -14.49
N GLU A 4 17.06 -3.28 -13.33
CA GLU A 4 15.67 -2.92 -13.02
C GLU A 4 15.44 -1.41 -12.99
N TYR A 5 16.39 -0.65 -12.43
CA TYR A 5 16.28 0.80 -12.23
C TYR A 5 17.15 1.63 -13.19
N GLY A 6 17.94 1.00 -14.05
CA GLY A 6 18.86 1.70 -14.95
C GLY A 6 19.97 2.47 -14.23
N ILE A 7 20.48 1.92 -13.12
CA ILE A 7 21.55 2.55 -12.32
C ILE A 7 22.89 2.13 -12.90
N ASP A 8 23.65 3.09 -13.42
CA ASP A 8 24.95 2.90 -14.09
C ASP A 8 24.91 1.99 -15.34
N VAL A 9 23.75 1.53 -15.76
CA VAL A 9 23.49 0.72 -16.95
C VAL A 9 22.12 1.10 -17.52
N ASP A 10 21.88 0.80 -18.80
CA ASP A 10 20.55 0.96 -19.37
C ASP A 10 19.55 0.01 -18.69
N GLN A 11 18.32 0.50 -18.48
CA GLN A 11 17.24 -0.31 -17.90
C GLN A 11 16.94 -1.50 -18.82
N ASP A 12 16.95 -2.70 -18.25
CA ASP A 12 16.73 -3.97 -18.98
C ASP A 12 16.01 -4.95 -18.04
N TYR A 13 14.70 -5.05 -18.20
CA TYR A 13 13.87 -5.92 -17.36
C TYR A 13 14.10 -7.42 -17.64
N GLU A 14 14.40 -7.81 -18.89
CA GLU A 14 14.69 -9.22 -19.21
C GLU A 14 15.93 -9.68 -18.46
N LYS A 15 16.99 -8.88 -18.53
CA LYS A 15 18.23 -9.18 -17.81
C LYS A 15 18.08 -9.09 -16.30
N ALA A 16 17.26 -8.17 -15.78
CA ALA A 16 16.94 -8.10 -14.36
C ALA A 16 16.24 -9.39 -13.91
N PHE A 17 15.25 -9.87 -14.67
CA PHE A 17 14.53 -11.11 -14.39
C PHE A 17 15.45 -12.34 -14.42
N GLU A 18 16.30 -12.46 -15.44
CA GLU A 18 17.31 -13.53 -15.51
C GLU A 18 18.20 -13.59 -14.26
N LEU A 19 18.72 -12.42 -13.84
CA LEU A 19 19.58 -12.34 -12.66
C LEU A 19 18.84 -12.65 -11.36
N TYR A 20 17.57 -12.24 -11.21
CA TYR A 20 16.76 -12.63 -10.06
C TYR A 20 16.47 -14.13 -10.06
N SER A 21 16.24 -14.73 -11.23
CA SER A 21 15.99 -16.17 -11.38
C SER A 21 17.19 -17.01 -10.91
N LEU A 22 18.43 -16.58 -11.17
CA LEU A 22 19.62 -17.25 -10.61
C LEU A 22 19.63 -17.24 -9.07
N GLY A 23 19.14 -16.16 -8.46
CA GLY A 23 19.04 -16.09 -7.00
C GLY A 23 17.90 -16.93 -6.42
N VAL A 24 16.91 -17.31 -7.22
CA VAL A 24 15.87 -18.28 -6.82
C VAL A 24 16.47 -19.66 -6.61
N ASP A 25 17.33 -20.12 -7.51
CA ASP A 25 18.00 -21.41 -7.41
C ASP A 25 18.88 -21.52 -6.14
N GLU A 26 19.40 -20.39 -5.67
CA GLU A 26 20.15 -20.28 -4.42
C GLU A 26 19.24 -20.13 -3.16
N GLY A 27 17.93 -20.04 -3.35
CA GLY A 27 16.94 -19.95 -2.27
C GLY A 27 16.87 -18.59 -1.57
N PHE A 28 17.26 -17.47 -2.22
CA PHE A 28 17.19 -16.16 -1.62
C PHE A 28 15.75 -15.61 -1.60
N PRO A 29 15.17 -15.30 -0.41
CA PRO A 29 13.79 -14.83 -0.30
C PRO A 29 13.50 -13.57 -1.12
N ARG A 30 14.48 -12.66 -1.20
CA ARG A 30 14.38 -11.43 -1.99
C ARG A 30 14.31 -11.70 -3.49
N SER A 31 15.05 -12.71 -3.98
CA SER A 31 15.00 -13.09 -5.39
C SER A 31 13.66 -13.72 -5.76
N LEU A 32 13.13 -14.59 -4.89
CA LEU A 32 11.78 -15.14 -5.00
C LEU A 32 10.72 -14.03 -5.07
N PHE A 33 10.78 -13.05 -4.17
CA PHE A 33 9.88 -11.90 -4.19
C PHE A 33 10.02 -11.08 -5.47
N SER A 34 11.26 -10.77 -5.92
CA SER A 34 11.49 -9.97 -7.12
C SER A 34 11.02 -10.69 -8.38
N THR A 35 11.27 -12.00 -8.53
CA THR A 35 10.76 -12.79 -9.66
C THR A 35 9.24 -12.87 -9.66
N ALA A 36 8.61 -13.03 -8.48
CA ALA A 36 7.16 -12.97 -8.35
C ALA A 36 6.59 -11.63 -8.82
N TYR A 37 7.20 -10.53 -8.42
CA TYR A 37 6.79 -9.18 -8.82
C TYR A 37 6.92 -8.96 -10.33
N PHE A 38 7.99 -9.47 -10.95
CA PHE A 38 8.19 -9.40 -12.40
C PHE A 38 7.17 -10.25 -13.16
N LEU A 39 6.89 -11.46 -12.71
CA LEU A 39 5.84 -12.32 -13.26
C LEU A 39 4.45 -11.69 -13.11
N GLN A 40 4.16 -11.08 -11.96
CA GLN A 40 2.88 -10.42 -11.71
C GLN A 40 2.63 -9.25 -12.66
N ASN A 41 3.67 -8.49 -13.01
CA ASN A 41 3.57 -7.29 -13.84
C ASN A 41 3.95 -7.48 -15.31
N GLY A 42 4.52 -8.63 -15.67
CA GLY A 42 5.02 -8.91 -17.02
C GLY A 42 6.27 -8.09 -17.38
N TYR A 43 7.13 -7.79 -16.40
CA TYR A 43 8.36 -7.03 -16.63
C TYR A 43 9.47 -7.92 -17.16
N GLY A 44 9.82 -7.78 -18.45
CA GLY A 44 10.85 -8.60 -19.09
C GLY A 44 10.52 -10.10 -19.21
N VAL A 45 9.30 -10.50 -18.89
CA VAL A 45 8.79 -11.86 -18.91
C VAL A 45 7.29 -11.83 -19.24
N ILE A 46 6.76 -12.92 -19.77
CA ILE A 46 5.32 -13.06 -19.94
C ILE A 46 4.66 -13.07 -18.57
N GLN A 47 3.60 -12.25 -18.40
CA GLN A 47 2.84 -12.21 -17.16
C GLN A 47 2.27 -13.58 -16.82
N ASP A 48 2.53 -14.04 -15.60
CA ASP A 48 2.00 -15.28 -15.05
C ASP A 48 1.63 -15.07 -13.57
N LEU A 49 0.34 -14.87 -13.31
CA LEU A 49 -0.16 -14.60 -11.98
C LEU A 49 -0.14 -15.84 -11.06
N GLU A 50 -0.31 -17.03 -11.63
CA GLU A 50 -0.29 -18.28 -10.86
C GLU A 50 1.13 -18.57 -10.37
N GLU A 51 2.12 -18.47 -11.26
CA GLU A 51 3.52 -18.64 -10.88
C GLU A 51 3.98 -17.53 -9.94
N ALA A 52 3.55 -16.27 -10.14
CA ALA A 52 3.84 -15.17 -9.22
C ALA A 52 3.33 -15.48 -7.81
N PHE A 53 2.10 -15.97 -7.69
CA PHE A 53 1.52 -16.36 -6.40
C PHE A 53 2.37 -17.44 -5.71
N LEU A 54 2.76 -18.50 -6.43
CA LEU A 54 3.60 -19.56 -5.87
C LEU A 54 4.96 -19.04 -5.37
N ARG A 55 5.60 -18.15 -6.14
CA ARG A 55 6.87 -17.53 -5.73
C ARG A 55 6.70 -16.62 -4.49
N TYR A 56 5.57 -15.91 -4.37
CA TYR A 56 5.25 -15.16 -3.15
C TYR A 56 5.05 -16.10 -1.95
N GLU A 57 4.41 -17.27 -2.12
CA GLU A 57 4.27 -18.27 -1.05
C GLU A 57 5.63 -18.77 -0.58
N GLU A 58 6.54 -19.11 -1.50
CA GLU A 58 7.89 -19.55 -1.19
C GLU A 58 8.68 -18.47 -0.44
N ALA A 59 8.65 -17.21 -0.92
CA ALA A 59 9.33 -16.09 -0.27
C ALA A 59 8.76 -15.82 1.14
N ALA A 60 7.45 -15.86 1.30
CA ALA A 60 6.76 -15.66 2.56
C ALA A 60 7.05 -16.79 3.58
N ALA A 61 7.20 -18.03 3.11
CA ALA A 61 7.62 -19.18 3.95
C ALA A 61 9.04 -19.00 4.49
N LEU A 62 9.88 -18.28 3.76
CA LEU A 62 11.25 -17.91 4.18
C LEU A 62 11.30 -16.59 4.98
N GLY A 63 10.14 -16.02 5.34
CA GLY A 63 10.03 -14.84 6.19
C GLY A 63 10.21 -13.50 5.46
N HIS A 64 10.03 -13.44 4.14
CA HIS A 64 10.08 -12.17 3.42
C HIS A 64 8.79 -11.39 3.66
N ASN A 65 8.85 -10.33 4.46
CA ASN A 65 7.66 -9.60 4.92
C ASN A 65 6.87 -8.94 3.77
N ASP A 66 7.55 -8.39 2.74
CA ASP A 66 6.85 -7.83 1.58
C ASP A 66 6.11 -8.92 0.77
N ALA A 67 6.63 -10.16 0.74
CA ALA A 67 5.93 -11.28 0.11
C ALA A 67 4.69 -11.69 0.92
N ILE A 68 4.74 -11.63 2.24
CA ILE A 68 3.56 -11.85 3.08
C ILE A 68 2.48 -10.81 2.77
N CYS A 69 2.86 -9.53 2.63
CA CYS A 69 1.94 -8.46 2.22
C CYS A 69 1.38 -8.72 0.81
N ALA A 70 2.23 -9.10 -0.16
CA ALA A 70 1.83 -9.40 -1.53
C ALA A 70 0.84 -10.57 -1.62
N LEU A 71 0.98 -11.61 -0.78
CA LEU A 71 -0.03 -12.67 -0.66
C LEU A 71 -1.38 -12.13 -0.20
N GLY A 72 -1.38 -11.16 0.73
CA GLY A 72 -2.59 -10.45 1.09
C GLY A 72 -3.25 -9.79 -0.12
N GLU A 73 -2.47 -9.14 -0.99
CA GLU A 73 -2.96 -8.53 -2.23
C GLU A 73 -3.45 -9.58 -3.24
N CYS A 74 -2.74 -10.70 -3.39
CA CYS A 74 -3.19 -11.80 -4.24
C CYS A 74 -4.56 -12.32 -3.83
N TYR A 75 -4.81 -12.49 -2.54
CA TYR A 75 -6.14 -12.87 -2.05
C TYR A 75 -7.16 -11.73 -2.08
N GLU A 76 -6.75 -10.46 -1.88
CA GLU A 76 -7.65 -9.30 -2.01
C GLU A 76 -8.23 -9.18 -3.42
N TYR A 77 -7.39 -9.39 -4.45
CA TYR A 77 -7.77 -9.17 -5.85
C TYR A 77 -8.01 -10.45 -6.66
N GLY A 78 -7.74 -11.63 -6.10
CA GLY A 78 -7.84 -12.90 -6.82
C GLY A 78 -6.75 -13.07 -7.89
N GLN A 79 -5.53 -12.61 -7.62
CA GLN A 79 -4.41 -12.68 -8.55
C GLN A 79 -3.63 -13.98 -8.34
N GLY A 80 -3.65 -14.86 -9.33
CA GLY A 80 -3.04 -16.19 -9.26
C GLY A 80 -3.74 -17.16 -8.29
N THR A 81 -4.80 -16.72 -7.63
CA THR A 81 -5.60 -17.52 -6.71
C THR A 81 -7.04 -17.01 -6.69
N ARG A 82 -7.95 -17.74 -6.05
CA ARG A 82 -9.32 -17.25 -5.84
C ARG A 82 -9.34 -16.14 -4.80
N GLN A 83 -10.13 -15.07 -5.08
CA GLN A 83 -10.34 -13.98 -4.12
C GLN A 83 -10.89 -14.51 -2.78
N ASP A 84 -10.27 -14.07 -1.68
CA ASP A 84 -10.65 -14.44 -0.32
C ASP A 84 -10.23 -13.34 0.66
N TYR A 85 -11.17 -12.49 1.07
CA TYR A 85 -10.90 -11.39 2.00
C TYR A 85 -10.50 -11.86 3.41
N GLN A 86 -10.92 -13.05 3.87
CA GLN A 86 -10.50 -13.55 5.17
C GLN A 86 -9.03 -13.96 5.15
N ARG A 87 -8.59 -14.61 4.07
CA ARG A 87 -7.16 -14.91 3.88
C ARG A 87 -6.34 -13.64 3.69
N ALA A 88 -6.82 -12.67 2.88
CA ALA A 88 -6.16 -11.38 2.71
C ALA A 88 -5.95 -10.68 4.05
N LEU A 89 -7.00 -10.60 4.90
CA LEU A 89 -6.93 -10.04 6.24
C LEU A 89 -5.85 -10.72 7.08
N HIS A 90 -5.83 -12.06 7.10
CA HIS A 90 -4.83 -12.83 7.84
C HIS A 90 -3.39 -12.50 7.42
N TYR A 91 -3.13 -12.42 6.10
CA TYR A 91 -1.79 -12.08 5.61
C TYR A 91 -1.42 -10.63 5.89
N TYR A 92 -2.35 -9.69 5.78
CA TYR A 92 -2.11 -8.30 6.16
C TYR A 92 -1.86 -8.14 7.66
N GLU A 93 -2.60 -8.85 8.52
CA GLU A 93 -2.32 -8.88 9.95
C GLU A 93 -0.89 -9.37 10.23
N LYS A 94 -0.50 -10.51 9.65
CA LYS A 94 0.84 -11.05 9.80
C LYS A 94 1.92 -10.05 9.38
N ALA A 95 1.83 -9.51 8.16
CA ALA A 95 2.81 -8.55 7.65
C ALA A 95 2.86 -7.24 8.46
N ALA A 96 1.69 -6.73 8.90
CA ALA A 96 1.59 -5.51 9.70
C ALA A 96 2.24 -5.67 11.09
N TYR A 97 2.04 -6.80 11.75
CA TYR A 97 2.69 -7.10 13.03
C TYR A 97 4.22 -7.26 12.89
N GLU A 98 4.70 -7.70 11.74
CA GLU A 98 6.12 -7.74 11.39
C GLU A 98 6.66 -6.39 10.91
N GLY A 99 5.84 -5.31 10.91
CA GLY A 99 6.26 -3.94 10.66
C GLY A 99 6.06 -3.44 9.23
N ASN A 100 5.44 -4.20 8.32
CA ASN A 100 5.19 -3.75 6.96
C ASN A 100 4.18 -2.59 6.93
N SER A 101 4.62 -1.40 6.49
CA SER A 101 3.82 -0.19 6.51
C SER A 101 2.64 -0.23 5.54
N LEU A 102 2.82 -0.86 4.36
CA LEU A 102 1.74 -1.06 3.40
C LEU A 102 0.67 -1.99 3.96
N ALA A 103 1.09 -3.09 4.59
CA ALA A 103 0.17 -4.03 5.24
C ALA A 103 -0.61 -3.37 6.39
N LYS A 104 0.02 -2.51 7.20
CA LYS A 104 -0.68 -1.70 8.22
C LYS A 104 -1.79 -0.85 7.60
N TYR A 105 -1.49 -0.15 6.50
CA TYR A 105 -2.50 0.64 5.78
C TYR A 105 -3.62 -0.24 5.21
N LYS A 106 -3.29 -1.36 4.55
CA LYS A 106 -4.26 -2.31 4.02
C LYS A 106 -5.17 -2.87 5.11
N LEU A 107 -4.59 -3.21 6.24
CA LEU A 107 -5.33 -3.68 7.42
C LEU A 107 -6.29 -2.61 7.96
N GLY A 108 -5.87 -1.34 7.99
CA GLY A 108 -6.75 -0.21 8.29
C GLY A 108 -7.95 -0.15 7.33
N ARG A 109 -7.72 -0.27 6.03
CA ARG A 109 -8.79 -0.33 5.01
C ARG A 109 -9.74 -1.51 5.20
N PHE A 110 -9.21 -2.68 5.57
CA PHE A 110 -10.02 -3.87 5.79
C PHE A 110 -10.98 -3.69 6.96
N TYR A 111 -10.52 -3.06 8.07
CA TYR A 111 -11.40 -2.70 9.17
C TYR A 111 -12.36 -1.54 8.86
N ASP A 112 -11.97 -0.59 8.01
CA ASP A 112 -12.82 0.53 7.59
C ASP A 112 -13.99 0.08 6.70
N LEU A 113 -13.74 -0.94 5.84
CA LEU A 113 -14.70 -1.43 4.85
C LEU A 113 -15.37 -2.76 5.22
N GLY A 114 -14.95 -3.39 6.32
CA GLY A 114 -15.48 -4.69 6.75
C GLY A 114 -15.07 -5.85 5.84
N TYR A 115 -13.91 -5.79 5.18
CA TYR A 115 -13.45 -6.85 4.29
C TYR A 115 -12.91 -8.02 5.09
N GLY A 116 -13.56 -9.18 5.00
CA GLY A 116 -13.21 -10.39 5.75
C GLY A 116 -13.46 -10.32 7.27
N CYS A 117 -13.98 -9.19 7.78
CA CYS A 117 -14.31 -8.95 9.18
C CYS A 117 -15.49 -7.97 9.29
N ASN A 118 -15.95 -7.70 10.51
CA ASN A 118 -16.90 -6.60 10.74
C ASN A 118 -16.18 -5.24 10.67
N GLU A 119 -16.87 -4.22 10.17
CA GLU A 119 -16.39 -2.83 10.18
C GLU A 119 -15.99 -2.40 11.61
N ASN A 120 -14.85 -1.74 11.72
CA ASN A 120 -14.38 -1.20 12.97
C ASN A 120 -13.50 0.03 12.73
N TYR A 121 -14.12 1.21 12.76
CA TYR A 121 -13.43 2.49 12.49
C TYR A 121 -12.34 2.82 13.51
N GLN A 122 -12.45 2.38 14.78
CA GLN A 122 -11.41 2.60 15.78
C GLN A 122 -10.14 1.79 15.44
N LYS A 123 -10.32 0.52 15.05
CA LYS A 123 -9.19 -0.29 14.59
C LYS A 123 -8.61 0.24 13.29
N ALA A 124 -9.46 0.69 12.34
CA ALA A 124 -9.02 1.29 11.09
C ALA A 124 -8.14 2.52 11.36
N PHE A 125 -8.61 3.45 12.20
CA PHE A 125 -7.85 4.65 12.58
C PHE A 125 -6.51 4.29 13.24
N HIS A 126 -6.50 3.32 14.16
CA HIS A 126 -5.26 2.85 14.79
C HIS A 126 -4.24 2.37 13.78
N TRP A 127 -4.64 1.52 12.82
CA TRP A 127 -3.74 0.99 11.81
C TRP A 127 -3.27 2.04 10.79
N TYR A 128 -4.15 2.99 10.42
CA TYR A 128 -3.73 4.14 9.62
C TYR A 128 -2.70 5.01 10.36
N GLN A 129 -2.88 5.19 11.67
CA GLN A 129 -1.93 5.93 12.49
C GLN A 129 -0.56 5.22 12.55
N GLU A 130 -0.53 3.90 12.71
CA GLU A 130 0.72 3.13 12.70
C GLU A 130 1.43 3.20 11.33
N ALA A 131 0.69 3.11 10.23
CA ALA A 131 1.26 3.26 8.89
C ALA A 131 1.75 4.71 8.62
N ALA A 132 1.03 5.72 9.12
CA ALA A 132 1.40 7.13 8.97
C ALA A 132 2.66 7.51 9.78
N LYS A 133 2.94 6.84 10.91
CA LYS A 133 4.21 6.98 11.65
C LYS A 133 5.41 6.53 10.83
N ASP A 134 5.22 5.53 9.98
CA ASP A 134 6.26 5.04 9.06
C ASP A 134 6.45 5.97 7.84
N GLY A 135 5.65 7.03 7.73
CA GLY A 135 5.76 8.03 6.66
C GLY A 135 4.94 7.70 5.41
N LEU A 136 4.04 6.71 5.43
CA LEU A 136 3.26 6.31 4.28
C LEU A 136 2.18 7.36 3.95
N GLU A 137 2.31 8.04 2.81
CA GLU A 137 1.49 9.20 2.42
C GLU A 137 0.01 8.85 2.30
N VAL A 138 -0.30 7.68 1.77
CA VAL A 138 -1.68 7.19 1.65
C VAL A 138 -2.33 7.00 3.04
N ALA A 139 -1.57 6.58 4.04
CA ALA A 139 -2.06 6.43 5.41
C ALA A 139 -2.26 7.79 6.09
N ILE A 140 -1.37 8.75 5.83
CA ILE A 140 -1.51 10.14 6.29
C ILE A 140 -2.81 10.74 5.74
N THR A 141 -3.11 10.50 4.46
CA THR A 141 -4.35 10.94 3.82
C THR A 141 -5.57 10.24 4.43
N ALA A 142 -5.49 8.93 4.70
CA ALA A 142 -6.57 8.19 5.36
C ALA A 142 -6.86 8.73 6.77
N MET A 143 -5.83 9.11 7.54
CA MET A 143 -6.01 9.79 8.83
C MET A 143 -6.73 11.14 8.69
N ALA A 144 -6.38 11.94 7.67
CA ALA A 144 -7.08 13.20 7.39
C ALA A 144 -8.58 12.94 7.17
N THR A 145 -8.91 11.95 6.35
CA THR A 145 -10.29 11.52 6.11
C THR A 145 -10.99 11.06 7.40
N CYS A 146 -10.30 10.32 8.27
CA CYS A 146 -10.86 9.92 9.56
C CYS A 146 -11.21 11.12 10.44
N TYR A 147 -10.36 12.13 10.52
CA TYR A 147 -10.64 13.36 11.24
C TYR A 147 -11.76 14.19 10.60
N GLU A 148 -11.81 14.28 9.27
CA GLU A 148 -12.84 15.03 8.54
C GLU A 148 -14.24 14.48 8.80
N PHE A 149 -14.41 13.16 8.78
CA PHE A 149 -15.70 12.50 8.91
C PHE A 149 -15.99 11.92 10.29
N GLY A 150 -15.04 11.99 11.24
CA GLY A 150 -15.20 11.43 12.58
C GLY A 150 -15.19 9.89 12.59
N ARG A 151 -14.41 9.25 11.69
CA ARG A 151 -14.33 7.79 11.60
C ARG A 151 -13.30 7.23 12.59
N GLY A 152 -13.77 6.60 13.64
CA GLY A 152 -12.94 6.01 14.68
C GLY A 152 -12.22 6.98 15.61
N ILE A 153 -12.41 8.28 15.41
CA ILE A 153 -11.90 9.39 16.19
C ILE A 153 -12.94 10.51 16.18
N GLU A 154 -12.89 11.43 17.14
CA GLU A 154 -13.72 12.63 17.12
C GLU A 154 -13.40 13.49 15.89
N LYS A 155 -14.45 14.03 15.25
CA LYS A 155 -14.33 14.90 14.08
C LYS A 155 -13.53 16.16 14.44
N ASP A 156 -12.52 16.47 13.61
CA ASP A 156 -11.64 17.61 13.78
C ASP A 156 -11.17 18.11 12.41
N SER A 157 -11.89 19.09 11.83
CA SER A 157 -11.58 19.63 10.50
C SER A 157 -10.21 20.32 10.45
N GLN A 158 -9.73 20.88 11.58
CA GLN A 158 -8.41 21.50 11.63
C GLN A 158 -7.30 20.45 11.48
N LYS A 159 -7.40 19.33 12.20
CA LYS A 159 -6.47 18.21 12.04
C LYS A 159 -6.58 17.56 10.67
N ALA A 160 -7.79 17.43 10.14
CA ALA A 160 -7.95 16.92 8.76
C ALA A 160 -7.15 17.77 7.78
N LEU A 161 -7.27 19.10 7.83
CA LEU A 161 -6.50 20.01 7.00
C LEU A 161 -4.99 19.85 7.18
N GLU A 162 -4.50 19.75 8.42
CA GLU A 162 -3.07 19.57 8.71
C GLU A 162 -2.52 18.28 8.09
N TYR A 163 -3.25 17.17 8.20
CA TYR A 163 -2.84 15.90 7.61
C TYR A 163 -2.95 15.89 6.08
N TYR A 164 -3.98 16.50 5.49
CA TYR A 164 -4.05 16.65 4.03
C TYR A 164 -2.91 17.50 3.49
N LEU A 165 -2.60 18.65 4.12
CA LEU A 165 -1.45 19.48 3.76
C LEU A 165 -0.12 18.71 3.87
N LYS A 166 0.04 17.93 4.94
CA LYS A 166 1.25 17.11 5.12
C LYS A 166 1.43 16.12 3.96
N ALA A 167 0.40 15.35 3.60
CA ALA A 167 0.49 14.37 2.52
C ALA A 167 0.62 15.04 1.14
N ALA A 168 -0.08 16.16 0.89
CA ALA A 168 0.00 16.91 -0.35
C ALA A 168 1.41 17.50 -0.58
N ASN A 169 2.04 18.03 0.49
CA ASN A 169 3.42 18.54 0.43
C ASN A 169 4.47 17.45 0.23
N MET A 170 4.15 16.18 0.53
CA MET A 170 4.98 15.02 0.17
C MET A 170 4.82 14.63 -1.31
N GLY A 171 3.97 15.32 -2.07
CA GLY A 171 3.73 15.08 -3.48
C GLY A 171 2.66 14.00 -3.75
N TYR A 172 1.93 13.55 -2.75
CA TYR A 172 0.89 12.53 -2.94
C TYR A 172 -0.34 13.13 -3.66
N MET A 173 -0.52 12.76 -4.92
CA MET A 173 -1.53 13.33 -5.82
C MET A 173 -2.97 13.21 -5.25
N ASN A 174 -3.31 12.06 -4.67
CA ASN A 174 -4.64 11.89 -4.08
C ASN A 174 -4.87 12.81 -2.87
N ALA A 175 -3.83 13.11 -2.09
CA ALA A 175 -3.95 14.07 -0.99
C ALA A 175 -4.13 15.49 -1.50
N GLN A 176 -3.47 15.86 -2.60
CA GLN A 176 -3.66 17.16 -3.25
C GLN A 176 -5.10 17.31 -3.74
N PHE A 177 -5.65 16.27 -4.38
CA PHE A 177 -7.05 16.27 -4.79
C PHE A 177 -8.01 16.38 -3.58
N CYS A 178 -7.77 15.58 -2.53
CA CYS A 178 -8.60 15.64 -1.31
C CYS A 178 -8.52 17.02 -0.64
N LEU A 179 -7.34 17.64 -0.64
CA LEU A 179 -7.15 18.98 -0.08
C LEU A 179 -7.90 20.05 -0.87
N GLY A 180 -7.87 19.99 -2.21
CA GLY A 180 -8.67 20.87 -3.07
C GLY A 180 -10.16 20.75 -2.76
N TYR A 181 -10.66 19.51 -2.69
CA TYR A 181 -12.05 19.25 -2.33
C TYR A 181 -12.39 19.71 -0.89
N PHE A 182 -11.47 19.50 0.06
CA PHE A 182 -11.64 19.98 1.42
C PHE A 182 -11.87 21.50 1.47
N TYR A 183 -11.06 22.28 0.75
CA TYR A 183 -11.23 23.73 0.68
C TYR A 183 -12.52 24.17 -0.02
N GLU A 184 -12.98 23.40 -1.02
CA GLU A 184 -14.27 23.66 -1.67
C GLU A 184 -15.44 23.48 -0.70
N MET A 185 -15.38 22.44 0.15
CA MET A 185 -16.43 22.14 1.11
C MET A 185 -16.38 22.96 2.39
N HIS A 186 -15.25 23.59 2.70
CA HIS A 186 -14.97 24.31 3.93
C HIS A 186 -14.59 25.77 3.64
N SER A 187 -15.59 26.56 3.17
CA SER A 187 -15.40 27.98 2.80
C SER A 187 -15.04 28.89 3.97
N GLU A 188 -15.16 28.41 5.22
CA GLU A 188 -14.77 29.12 6.42
C GLU A 188 -13.25 29.26 6.63
N TYR A 189 -12.44 28.46 5.92
CA TYR A 189 -10.99 28.55 6.01
C TYR A 189 -10.46 29.70 5.14
N PRO A 190 -9.46 30.46 5.61
CA PRO A 190 -8.87 31.56 4.86
C PRO A 190 -8.34 31.13 3.49
N GLU A 191 -8.62 31.93 2.46
CA GLU A 191 -8.18 31.67 1.09
C GLU A 191 -8.70 30.33 0.48
N SER A 192 -9.81 29.79 0.99
CA SER A 192 -10.36 28.50 0.53
C SER A 192 -10.61 28.48 -0.99
N GLU A 193 -11.19 29.51 -1.57
CA GLU A 193 -11.41 29.64 -3.00
C GLU A 193 -10.11 29.55 -3.81
N LYS A 194 -9.07 30.28 -3.38
CA LYS A 194 -7.75 30.27 -4.06
C LYS A 194 -7.07 28.91 -3.91
N ASN A 195 -7.13 28.32 -2.71
CA ASN A 195 -6.48 27.05 -2.40
C ASN A 195 -7.16 25.85 -3.08
N SER A 196 -8.50 25.87 -3.26
CA SER A 196 -9.19 24.81 -3.99
C SER A 196 -8.79 24.72 -5.46
N PHE A 197 -8.36 25.83 -6.07
CA PHE A 197 -7.83 25.85 -7.45
C PHE A 197 -6.32 25.56 -7.54
N TYR A 198 -5.59 25.70 -6.43
CA TYR A 198 -4.15 25.47 -6.42
C TYR A 198 -3.80 23.98 -6.30
N TRP A 199 -4.57 23.21 -5.55
CA TRP A 199 -4.37 21.79 -5.29
C TRP A 199 -5.25 20.92 -6.20
#